data_0891faf1b0919d3664106fe0c38aadad
#
_entry.id   0891faf1b0919d3664106fe0c38aadad
#
_cell.length_a   1.000
_cell.length_b   1.000
_cell.length_c   1.000
_cell.angle_alpha   90.00
_cell.angle_beta   90.00
_cell.angle_gamma   90.00
#
_symmetry.space_group_name_H-M   'P 1'
#
loop_
_entity.id
_entity.type
_entity.pdbx_description
1 polymer ?
#
loop_
_entity_poly.entity_id
_entity_poly.type
_entity_poly.pdbx_seq_one_letter_code
_entity_poly.pdbx_strand_id
1 'polypeptide(L)'
;MKRICISVLLLFGAVCLKAQSLTDCENVVKETVNAVNSYSSEALRPYLASDFECSGQKGDVASLVLNAIFGKLEQSNDSIAEYKKVSERHGGNTLTLVYSFTYSKLGERTTTFVFNGENKIKSLELLKATVKQADKGFKFEKPQAKVITVPITLTKNNMIVTQAAINGEKHNFIIDSGCPILYLNSKYFRGNGDEEGARMSSSEDVNGKISGGQDVITADSFDFNGIRGNGIKVMTSDLSHLENGTEVYGLIGYDVYKDYDLLFDYKHKTLTLIDPNYTETFLKECRYEYEEVPFEMSKAMRHIPLINARIDTASLTLGIDCGAGNNLIDSKRWDEFESMLSRVKTTKLRGISNDEGSEVHVGKLKSLKIGGKTFRHTQTVFNNISHFNRNKDERIDGLIGYEVLSRQKTILSYKNKKLIFIK
;
A
#
# COMPACT_ATOMS: atom_id res chain seq x y z
N MET A 1 15.64 -81.65 8.33
CA MET A 1 15.03 -80.32 8.13
C MET A 1 15.99 -79.26 8.66
N LYS A 2 16.75 -78.62 7.76
CA LYS A 2 17.69 -77.54 8.09
C LYS A 2 16.99 -76.22 8.01
N ARG A 3 16.89 -75.43 9.08
CA ARG A 3 16.40 -74.05 9.09
C ARG A 3 17.53 -73.16 8.72
N ILE A 4 17.36 -72.44 7.62
CA ILE A 4 18.24 -71.33 7.14
C ILE A 4 17.73 -70.07 7.80
N CYS A 5 18.51 -69.44 8.70
CA CYS A 5 18.29 -68.07 9.17
C CYS A 5 18.92 -67.10 8.16
N ILE A 6 18.08 -66.28 7.53
CA ILE A 6 18.53 -65.16 6.72
C ILE A 6 18.55 -63.92 7.65
N SER A 7 19.74 -63.45 7.98
CA SER A 7 19.96 -62.19 8.68
C SER A 7 19.90 -61.06 7.65
N VAL A 8 18.86 -60.23 7.71
CA VAL A 8 18.76 -58.99 6.93
C VAL A 8 19.55 -57.90 7.70
N LEU A 9 20.68 -57.51 7.18
CA LEU A 9 21.44 -56.37 7.65
C LEU A 9 20.77 -55.08 7.14
N LEU A 10 20.05 -54.37 8.00
CA LEU A 10 19.52 -53.00 7.72
C LEU A 10 20.69 -52.02 7.88
N LEU A 11 21.27 -51.62 6.78
CA LEU A 11 22.17 -50.43 6.74
C LEU A 11 21.32 -49.17 6.97
N PHE A 12 21.29 -48.69 8.20
CA PHE A 12 20.87 -47.32 8.50
C PHE A 12 22.00 -46.38 8.02
N GLY A 13 21.85 -45.78 6.84
CA GLY A 13 22.62 -44.64 6.42
C GLY A 13 22.29 -43.46 7.36
N ALA A 14 23.16 -43.17 8.32
CA ALA A 14 23.08 -41.94 9.08
C ALA A 14 23.27 -40.77 8.11
N VAL A 15 22.17 -40.12 7.70
CA VAL A 15 22.22 -38.81 7.11
C VAL A 15 22.68 -37.87 8.24
N CYS A 16 23.98 -37.55 8.26
CA CYS A 16 24.49 -36.47 9.08
C CYS A 16 23.80 -35.18 8.61
N LEU A 17 22.72 -34.81 9.26
CA LEU A 17 22.18 -33.45 9.17
C LEU A 17 23.27 -32.52 9.68
N LYS A 18 23.96 -31.86 8.76
CA LYS A 18 24.89 -30.77 9.09
C LYS A 18 24.12 -29.75 9.90
N ALA A 19 24.49 -29.54 11.16
CA ALA A 19 23.85 -28.51 11.97
C ALA A 19 24.08 -27.16 11.29
N GLN A 20 23.05 -26.33 11.26
CA GLN A 20 23.11 -24.98 10.73
C GLN A 20 24.24 -24.19 11.43
N SER A 21 25.19 -23.65 10.66
CA SER A 21 26.38 -22.96 11.16
C SER A 21 26.21 -21.45 10.99
N LEU A 22 26.22 -20.71 12.09
CA LEU A 22 26.19 -19.23 12.06
C LEU A 22 27.37 -18.68 11.26
N THR A 23 28.58 -19.22 11.48
CA THR A 23 29.82 -18.78 10.77
C THR A 23 29.70 -19.00 9.27
N ASP A 24 29.14 -20.12 8.81
CA ASP A 24 28.97 -20.36 7.37
C ASP A 24 27.95 -19.38 6.78
N CYS A 25 26.86 -19.08 7.49
CA CYS A 25 25.88 -18.09 7.06
C CYS A 25 26.46 -16.67 7.02
N GLU A 26 27.28 -16.28 7.98
CA GLU A 26 28.00 -14.99 7.96
C GLU A 26 29.00 -14.90 6.82
N ASN A 27 29.68 -16.00 6.45
CA ASN A 27 30.50 -16.05 5.25
C ASN A 27 29.66 -15.82 3.98
N VAL A 28 28.46 -16.39 3.89
CA VAL A 28 27.57 -16.15 2.76
C VAL A 28 27.12 -14.67 2.69
N VAL A 29 26.92 -14.01 3.83
CA VAL A 29 26.66 -12.56 3.86
C VAL A 29 27.85 -11.80 3.27
N LYS A 30 29.10 -12.14 3.64
CA LYS A 30 30.29 -11.53 3.08
C LYS A 30 30.38 -11.75 1.56
N GLU A 31 30.11 -12.96 1.07
CA GLU A 31 30.03 -13.24 -0.36
C GLU A 31 28.92 -12.46 -1.05
N THR A 32 27.82 -12.18 -0.37
CA THR A 32 26.75 -11.31 -0.91
C THR A 32 27.26 -9.87 -1.06
N VAL A 33 28.03 -9.33 -0.11
CA VAL A 33 28.65 -8.01 -0.22
C VAL A 33 29.64 -7.98 -1.41
N ASN A 34 30.48 -9.01 -1.56
CA ASN A 34 31.38 -9.12 -2.69
C ASN A 34 30.66 -9.17 -4.03
N ALA A 35 29.56 -9.95 -4.10
CA ALA A 35 28.74 -10.06 -5.30
C ALA A 35 28.07 -8.71 -5.66
N VAL A 36 27.53 -7.99 -4.69
CA VAL A 36 26.96 -6.65 -4.89
C VAL A 36 28.03 -5.69 -5.40
N ASN A 37 29.21 -5.67 -4.79
CA ASN A 37 30.29 -4.75 -5.15
C ASN A 37 30.94 -5.08 -6.51
N SER A 38 30.76 -6.30 -6.99
CA SER A 38 31.16 -6.71 -8.35
C SER A 38 30.01 -6.71 -9.36
N TYR A 39 28.81 -6.31 -8.94
CA TYR A 39 27.57 -6.32 -9.73
C TYR A 39 27.23 -7.70 -10.33
N SER A 40 27.67 -8.77 -9.73
CA SER A 40 27.51 -10.14 -10.22
C SER A 40 26.49 -10.92 -9.42
N SER A 41 25.23 -10.92 -9.83
CA SER A 41 24.17 -11.76 -9.23
C SER A 41 24.46 -13.26 -9.38
N GLU A 42 25.17 -13.67 -10.45
CA GLU A 42 25.58 -15.06 -10.68
C GLU A 42 26.54 -15.57 -9.60
N ALA A 43 27.35 -14.69 -9.00
CA ALA A 43 28.24 -15.05 -7.89
C ALA A 43 27.48 -15.55 -6.65
N LEU A 44 26.18 -15.19 -6.50
CA LEU A 44 25.34 -15.67 -5.42
C LEU A 44 24.70 -17.03 -5.68
N ARG A 45 24.65 -17.49 -6.92
CA ARG A 45 23.95 -18.72 -7.30
C ARG A 45 24.34 -19.95 -6.49
N PRO A 46 25.63 -20.19 -6.14
CA PRO A 46 26.01 -21.32 -5.30
C PRO A 46 25.44 -21.28 -3.89
N TYR A 47 25.03 -20.11 -3.41
CA TYR A 47 24.54 -19.87 -2.06
C TYR A 47 23.00 -19.82 -1.95
N LEU A 48 22.29 -19.85 -3.09
CA LEU A 48 20.81 -19.82 -3.09
C LEU A 48 20.22 -21.21 -2.85
N ALA A 49 19.13 -21.28 -2.08
CA ALA A 49 18.35 -22.49 -1.91
C ALA A 49 17.53 -22.79 -3.18
N SER A 50 17.12 -24.04 -3.36
CA SER A 50 16.26 -24.44 -4.50
C SER A 50 14.88 -23.77 -4.48
N ASP A 51 14.40 -23.40 -3.29
CA ASP A 51 13.15 -22.66 -3.04
C ASP A 51 13.40 -21.17 -2.71
N PHE A 52 14.45 -20.59 -3.30
CA PHE A 52 14.87 -19.20 -3.08
C PHE A 52 13.76 -18.19 -3.38
N GLU A 53 13.67 -17.19 -2.50
CA GLU A 53 12.78 -16.03 -2.62
C GLU A 53 13.60 -14.72 -2.60
N CYS A 54 13.23 -13.77 -3.48
CA CYS A 54 13.81 -12.43 -3.48
C CYS A 54 12.70 -11.39 -3.39
N SER A 55 12.74 -10.54 -2.36
CA SER A 55 11.74 -9.49 -2.15
C SER A 55 10.29 -10.02 -2.26
N GLY A 56 10.02 -11.20 -1.68
CA GLY A 56 8.72 -11.86 -1.68
C GLY A 56 8.34 -12.59 -2.98
N GLN A 57 9.19 -12.58 -4.00
CA GLN A 57 8.99 -13.34 -5.25
C GLN A 57 9.70 -14.69 -5.18
N LYS A 58 9.14 -15.71 -5.87
CA LYS A 58 9.61 -17.10 -5.83
C LYS A 58 10.00 -17.62 -7.22
N GLY A 59 10.78 -18.71 -7.26
CA GLY A 59 11.16 -19.42 -8.48
C GLY A 59 11.93 -18.52 -9.46
N ASP A 60 11.64 -18.64 -10.75
CA ASP A 60 12.33 -17.88 -11.81
C ASP A 60 12.17 -16.36 -11.63
N VAL A 61 11.03 -15.91 -11.08
CA VAL A 61 10.79 -14.49 -10.82
C VAL A 61 11.71 -13.96 -9.74
N ALA A 62 12.06 -14.74 -8.72
CA ALA A 62 13.03 -14.34 -7.70
C ALA A 62 14.41 -14.04 -8.31
N SER A 63 14.87 -14.89 -9.24
CA SER A 63 16.13 -14.69 -9.97
C SER A 63 16.09 -13.43 -10.85
N LEU A 64 14.98 -13.18 -11.52
CA LEU A 64 14.79 -11.95 -12.32
C LEU A 64 14.82 -10.69 -11.45
N VAL A 65 14.16 -10.73 -10.27
CA VAL A 65 14.19 -9.61 -9.32
C VAL A 65 15.60 -9.37 -8.80
N LEU A 66 16.33 -10.43 -8.42
CA LEU A 66 17.70 -10.31 -7.97
C LEU A 66 18.57 -9.67 -9.06
N ASN A 67 18.49 -10.15 -10.31
CA ASN A 67 19.22 -9.60 -11.45
C ASN A 67 18.88 -8.12 -11.70
N ALA A 68 17.59 -7.76 -11.59
CA ALA A 68 17.16 -6.37 -11.75
C ALA A 68 17.72 -5.45 -10.67
N ILE A 69 17.83 -5.92 -9.42
CA ILE A 69 18.44 -5.17 -8.32
C ILE A 69 19.92 -4.93 -8.63
N PHE A 70 20.67 -5.96 -9.03
CA PHE A 70 22.08 -5.85 -9.36
C PHE A 70 22.32 -4.92 -10.57
N GLY A 71 21.49 -5.04 -11.62
CA GLY A 71 21.56 -4.16 -12.78
C GLY A 71 21.32 -2.68 -12.45
N LYS A 72 20.41 -2.40 -11.50
CA LYS A 72 20.21 -1.02 -11.00
C LYS A 72 21.42 -0.50 -10.23
N LEU A 73 22.03 -1.33 -9.38
CA LEU A 73 23.23 -0.95 -8.63
C LEU A 73 24.39 -0.68 -9.57
N GLU A 74 24.58 -1.50 -10.61
CA GLU A 74 25.58 -1.30 -11.66
C GLU A 74 25.34 0.01 -12.43
N GLN A 75 24.11 0.25 -12.92
CA GLN A 75 23.75 1.48 -13.63
C GLN A 75 24.00 2.74 -12.80
N SER A 76 23.71 2.67 -11.50
CA SER A 76 23.97 3.78 -10.57
C SER A 76 25.43 3.84 -10.12
N ASN A 77 26.26 2.84 -10.44
CA ASN A 77 27.62 2.66 -9.92
C ASN A 77 27.63 2.78 -8.38
N ASP A 78 26.73 2.03 -7.72
CA ASP A 78 26.56 2.04 -6.28
C ASP A 78 27.05 0.72 -5.66
N SER A 79 27.77 0.81 -4.56
CA SER A 79 28.40 -0.33 -3.89
C SER A 79 28.24 -0.25 -2.39
N ILE A 80 28.38 -1.37 -1.69
CA ILE A 80 28.34 -1.42 -0.23
C ILE A 80 29.72 -0.99 0.31
N ALA A 81 29.74 0.17 0.98
CA ALA A 81 30.96 0.71 1.62
C ALA A 81 31.18 0.08 3.01
N GLU A 82 30.11 -0.18 3.75
CA GLU A 82 30.14 -0.71 5.11
C GLU A 82 28.92 -1.61 5.35
N TYR A 83 29.08 -2.63 6.22
CA TYR A 83 27.96 -3.45 6.67
C TYR A 83 28.13 -3.88 8.13
N LYS A 84 26.99 -3.98 8.84
CA LYS A 84 26.94 -4.30 10.27
C LYS A 84 25.79 -5.23 10.57
N LYS A 85 26.05 -6.29 11.35
CA LYS A 85 24.98 -7.17 11.85
C LYS A 85 24.09 -6.41 12.86
N VAL A 86 22.78 -6.43 12.64
CA VAL A 86 21.78 -5.77 13.46
C VAL A 86 21.13 -6.76 14.42
N SER A 87 20.73 -7.94 13.91
CA SER A 87 20.12 -8.98 14.74
C SER A 87 20.25 -10.37 14.12
N GLU A 88 20.07 -11.39 14.96
CA GLU A 88 19.93 -12.78 14.54
C GLU A 88 18.75 -13.44 15.26
N ARG A 89 18.09 -14.37 14.59
CA ARG A 89 17.01 -15.15 15.18
C ARG A 89 16.97 -16.55 14.59
N HIS A 90 16.96 -17.56 15.48
CA HIS A 90 16.75 -18.95 15.13
C HIS A 90 15.26 -19.28 15.15
N GLY A 91 14.79 -19.99 14.14
CA GLY A 91 13.38 -20.39 14.02
C GLY A 91 13.24 -21.78 13.39
N GLY A 92 13.12 -22.82 14.20
CA GLY A 92 13.06 -24.19 13.72
C GLY A 92 14.32 -24.55 12.91
N ASN A 93 14.15 -24.84 11.61
CA ASN A 93 15.25 -25.18 10.71
C ASN A 93 15.73 -23.99 9.87
N THR A 94 15.56 -22.75 10.36
CA THR A 94 15.97 -21.53 9.68
C THR A 94 16.75 -20.60 10.60
N LEU A 95 17.71 -19.87 10.04
CA LEU A 95 18.43 -18.77 10.67
C LEU A 95 18.13 -17.48 9.92
N THR A 96 17.62 -16.48 10.62
CA THR A 96 17.41 -15.14 10.06
C THR A 96 18.52 -14.22 10.55
N LEU A 97 19.27 -13.63 9.62
CA LEU A 97 20.26 -12.60 9.90
C LEU A 97 19.79 -11.27 9.29
N VAL A 98 19.86 -10.22 10.07
CA VAL A 98 19.56 -8.86 9.62
C VAL A 98 20.83 -8.02 9.69
N TYR A 99 21.15 -7.39 8.58
CA TYR A 99 22.30 -6.48 8.45
C TYR A 99 21.84 -5.08 8.06
N SER A 100 22.58 -4.08 8.50
CA SER A 100 22.58 -2.75 7.90
C SER A 100 23.73 -2.69 6.88
N PHE A 101 23.39 -2.42 5.61
CA PHE A 101 24.33 -2.19 4.52
C PHE A 101 24.33 -0.70 4.19
N THR A 102 25.51 -0.07 4.24
CA THR A 102 25.68 1.33 3.84
C THR A 102 26.18 1.37 2.40
N TYR A 103 25.29 1.74 1.50
CA TYR A 103 25.61 1.94 0.08
C TYR A 103 26.21 3.33 -0.14
N SER A 104 27.13 3.46 -1.09
CA SER A 104 27.83 4.72 -1.37
C SER A 104 26.92 5.84 -1.87
N LYS A 105 25.82 5.50 -2.56
CA LYS A 105 24.81 6.46 -3.10
C LYS A 105 23.44 6.31 -2.47
N LEU A 106 22.99 5.07 -2.27
CA LEU A 106 21.68 4.80 -1.67
C LEU A 106 21.66 4.97 -0.15
N GLY A 107 22.83 5.14 0.51
CA GLY A 107 22.92 5.24 1.96
C GLY A 107 22.58 3.94 2.68
N GLU A 108 22.11 4.03 3.93
CA GLU A 108 21.88 2.87 4.79
C GLU A 108 20.62 2.11 4.40
N ARG A 109 20.72 0.76 4.26
CA ARG A 109 19.65 -0.16 3.92
C ARG A 109 19.65 -1.36 4.84
N THR A 110 18.47 -1.81 5.23
CA THR A 110 18.31 -3.08 5.93
C THR A 110 18.30 -4.22 4.93
N THR A 111 19.16 -5.20 5.12
CA THR A 111 19.20 -6.44 4.35
C THR A 111 18.84 -7.60 5.26
N THR A 112 17.85 -8.39 4.87
CA THR A 112 17.40 -9.56 5.64
C THR A 112 17.73 -10.82 4.87
N PHE A 113 18.44 -11.73 5.51
CA PHE A 113 18.75 -13.07 5.04
C PHE A 113 17.96 -14.09 5.85
N VAL A 114 17.30 -15.01 5.19
CA VAL A 114 16.76 -16.22 5.82
C VAL A 114 17.51 -17.39 5.23
N PHE A 115 18.24 -18.13 6.06
CA PHE A 115 18.98 -19.33 5.68
C PHE A 115 18.19 -20.59 6.03
N ASN A 116 18.28 -21.61 5.19
CA ASN A 116 17.78 -22.95 5.49
C ASN A 116 18.83 -23.78 6.28
N GLY A 117 18.48 -25.01 6.67
CA GLY A 117 19.35 -25.92 7.41
C GLY A 117 20.64 -26.32 6.68
N GLU A 118 20.77 -26.03 5.40
CA GLU A 118 21.97 -26.27 4.57
C GLU A 118 22.86 -25.03 4.44
N ASN A 119 22.61 -23.96 5.21
CA ASN A 119 23.27 -22.66 5.14
C ASN A 119 23.09 -21.96 3.78
N LYS A 120 22.02 -22.27 3.02
CA LYS A 120 21.67 -21.61 1.78
C LYS A 120 20.67 -20.48 2.03
N ILE A 121 20.78 -19.40 1.25
CA ILE A 121 19.82 -18.30 1.30
C ILE A 121 18.46 -18.78 0.76
N LYS A 122 17.49 -18.92 1.64
CA LYS A 122 16.10 -19.22 1.31
C LYS A 122 15.33 -17.96 0.92
N SER A 123 15.58 -16.83 1.62
CA SER A 123 14.97 -15.56 1.30
C SER A 123 15.98 -14.42 1.48
N LEU A 124 15.97 -13.47 0.54
CA LEU A 124 16.82 -12.29 0.54
C LEU A 124 16.03 -11.03 0.26
N GLU A 125 16.09 -10.08 1.20
CA GLU A 125 15.60 -8.71 1.01
C GLU A 125 16.81 -7.76 1.02
N LEU A 126 17.32 -7.37 -0.15
CA LEU A 126 18.62 -6.72 -0.29
C LEU A 126 18.58 -5.20 -0.08
N LEU A 127 17.53 -4.53 -0.54
CA LEU A 127 17.42 -3.06 -0.56
C LEU A 127 16.24 -2.53 0.25
N LYS A 128 15.88 -3.21 1.32
CA LYS A 128 14.86 -2.68 2.20
C LYS A 128 15.37 -1.37 2.80
N ALA A 129 14.64 -0.29 2.55
CA ALA A 129 14.97 0.98 3.19
C ALA A 129 15.10 0.72 4.70
N THR A 130 16.26 1.08 5.27
CA THR A 130 16.38 1.08 6.72
C THR A 130 15.43 2.16 7.18
N VAL A 131 14.22 1.75 7.52
CA VAL A 131 13.42 2.58 8.38
C VAL A 131 14.22 2.59 9.69
N LYS A 132 15.11 3.57 9.87
CA LYS A 132 15.59 3.98 11.20
C LYS A 132 14.30 4.08 11.96
N GLN A 133 14.03 3.11 12.88
CA GLN A 133 12.79 2.83 13.59
C GLN A 133 11.87 4.05 13.45
N ALA A 134 11.03 4.03 12.40
CA ALA A 134 10.48 5.24 11.83
C ALA A 134 9.96 6.01 12.99
N ASP A 135 10.46 7.18 13.22
CA ASP A 135 9.96 8.11 14.23
C ASP A 135 8.48 7.86 14.30
N LYS A 136 8.02 7.22 15.43
CA LYS A 136 6.69 6.61 15.60
C LYS A 136 5.71 7.38 14.75
N GLY A 137 5.38 6.87 13.56
CA GLY A 137 4.91 7.55 12.38
C GLY A 137 4.25 8.88 12.74
N PHE A 138 4.67 9.97 12.15
CA PHE A 138 4.36 11.34 12.59
C PHE A 138 2.96 11.41 13.19
N LYS A 139 2.85 11.75 14.48
CA LYS A 139 1.56 11.85 15.14
C LYS A 139 1.06 13.27 14.98
N PHE A 140 0.00 13.42 14.19
CA PHE A 140 -0.74 14.66 14.18
C PHE A 140 -1.36 14.91 15.57
N GLU A 141 -1.19 16.12 16.07
CA GLU A 141 -1.92 16.59 17.26
C GLU A 141 -3.41 16.68 16.93
N LYS A 142 -4.24 16.25 17.87
CA LYS A 142 -5.70 16.24 17.66
C LYS A 142 -6.34 17.42 18.40
N PRO A 143 -7.32 18.09 17.79
CA PRO A 143 -8.13 19.07 18.51
C PRO A 143 -9.00 18.37 19.57
N GLN A 144 -9.40 19.13 20.59
CA GLN A 144 -10.31 18.62 21.63
C GLN A 144 -11.76 18.45 21.14
N ALA A 145 -12.10 19.03 20.01
CA ALA A 145 -13.44 18.97 19.42
C ALA A 145 -13.80 17.54 19.04
N LYS A 146 -14.96 17.06 19.51
CA LYS A 146 -15.49 15.74 19.17
C LYS A 146 -16.04 15.64 17.74
N VAL A 147 -16.41 16.77 17.16
CA VAL A 147 -16.98 16.88 15.82
C VAL A 147 -16.37 18.09 15.12
N ILE A 148 -15.84 17.88 13.93
CA ILE A 148 -15.22 18.91 13.10
C ILE A 148 -15.88 18.82 11.72
N THR A 149 -16.66 19.81 11.34
CA THR A 149 -17.28 19.86 10.01
C THR A 149 -16.54 20.85 9.13
N VAL A 150 -16.10 20.39 7.97
CA VAL A 150 -15.38 21.18 6.98
C VAL A 150 -16.17 21.26 5.66
N PRO A 151 -16.16 22.39 4.99
CA PRO A 151 -16.73 22.51 3.66
C PRO A 151 -15.90 21.75 2.64
N ILE A 152 -16.56 21.14 1.66
CA ILE A 152 -15.90 20.48 0.54
C ILE A 152 -16.44 20.98 -0.79
N THR A 153 -15.61 20.88 -1.81
CA THR A 153 -16.02 20.98 -3.21
C THR A 153 -15.64 19.69 -3.93
N LEU A 154 -16.09 19.53 -5.15
CA LEU A 154 -15.74 18.37 -5.97
C LEU A 154 -15.00 18.82 -7.22
N THR A 155 -13.95 18.08 -7.58
CA THR A 155 -13.34 18.20 -8.91
C THR A 155 -14.32 17.68 -9.99
N LYS A 156 -14.00 17.91 -11.26
CA LYS A 156 -14.76 17.31 -12.39
C LYS A 156 -14.80 15.79 -12.36
N ASN A 157 -13.83 15.16 -11.69
CA ASN A 157 -13.73 13.71 -11.52
C ASN A 157 -14.32 13.23 -10.18
N ASN A 158 -15.13 14.06 -9.51
CA ASN A 158 -15.80 13.75 -8.23
C ASN A 158 -14.87 13.52 -7.03
N MET A 159 -13.61 13.96 -7.08
CA MET A 159 -12.72 13.91 -5.94
C MET A 159 -13.06 15.04 -4.96
N ILE A 160 -12.99 14.73 -3.67
CA ILE A 160 -13.29 15.68 -2.58
C ILE A 160 -12.14 16.66 -2.43
N VAL A 161 -12.41 17.95 -2.54
CA VAL A 161 -11.45 19.03 -2.28
C VAL A 161 -11.88 19.82 -1.04
N THR A 162 -10.95 20.06 -0.15
CA THR A 162 -11.11 20.89 1.05
C THR A 162 -9.89 21.79 1.24
N GLN A 163 -9.91 22.65 2.24
CA GLN A 163 -8.77 23.51 2.56
C GLN A 163 -8.03 23.01 3.80
N ALA A 164 -6.70 23.06 3.72
CA ALA A 164 -5.79 22.88 4.84
C ALA A 164 -4.67 23.92 4.76
N ALA A 165 -4.04 24.24 5.88
CA ALA A 165 -2.88 25.12 5.88
C ALA A 165 -1.59 24.29 5.84
N ILE A 166 -0.63 24.74 5.05
CA ILE A 166 0.75 24.25 4.99
C ILE A 166 1.68 25.46 5.10
N ASN A 167 2.63 25.42 6.04
CA ASN A 167 3.54 26.53 6.34
C ASN A 167 2.80 27.87 6.60
N GLY A 168 1.62 27.79 7.25
CA GLY A 168 0.77 28.94 7.58
C GLY A 168 -0.18 29.42 6.49
N GLU A 169 -0.08 28.94 5.27
CA GLU A 169 -0.92 29.36 4.14
C GLU A 169 -1.98 28.31 3.81
N LYS A 170 -3.23 28.76 3.57
CA LYS A 170 -4.35 27.90 3.21
C LYS A 170 -4.37 27.59 1.72
N HIS A 171 -4.45 26.30 1.39
CA HIS A 171 -4.49 25.79 0.05
C HIS A 171 -5.53 24.66 -0.08
N ASN A 172 -5.86 24.31 -1.33
CA ASN A 172 -6.77 23.21 -1.62
C ASN A 172 -6.01 21.87 -1.59
N PHE A 173 -6.60 20.91 -0.91
CA PHE A 173 -6.13 19.53 -0.82
C PHE A 173 -7.25 18.57 -1.22
N ILE A 174 -6.90 17.46 -1.82
CA ILE A 174 -7.83 16.35 -2.05
C ILE A 174 -7.83 15.45 -0.81
N ILE A 175 -9.02 15.04 -0.36
CA ILE A 175 -9.18 13.97 0.64
C ILE A 175 -9.21 12.64 -0.12
N ASP A 176 -8.28 11.76 0.24
CA ASP A 176 -8.09 10.49 -0.46
C ASP A 176 -7.81 9.35 0.52
N SER A 177 -8.80 8.46 0.71
CA SER A 177 -8.65 7.29 1.59
C SER A 177 -7.88 6.14 0.92
N GLY A 178 -7.71 6.18 -0.39
CA GLY A 178 -6.83 5.30 -1.14
C GLY A 178 -5.35 5.67 -0.96
N CYS A 179 -5.07 6.86 -0.45
CA CYS A 179 -3.73 7.34 -0.16
C CYS A 179 -3.37 7.08 1.32
N PRO A 180 -2.26 6.38 1.64
CA PRO A 180 -1.92 6.05 3.03
C PRO A 180 -1.43 7.23 3.87
N ILE A 181 -0.83 8.26 3.25
CA ILE A 181 -0.15 9.37 3.93
C ILE A 181 -0.49 10.73 3.33
N LEU A 182 -0.06 11.81 3.98
CA LEU A 182 -0.07 13.15 3.40
C LEU A 182 0.96 13.24 2.27
N TYR A 183 0.53 13.75 1.11
CA TYR A 183 1.40 14.09 -0.03
C TYR A 183 1.29 15.56 -0.37
N LEU A 184 2.39 16.17 -0.81
CA LEU A 184 2.40 17.52 -1.38
C LEU A 184 2.65 17.47 -2.89
N ASN A 185 2.06 18.41 -3.62
CA ASN A 185 2.26 18.51 -5.07
C ASN A 185 3.62 19.13 -5.38
N SER A 186 4.50 18.39 -6.03
CA SER A 186 5.84 18.84 -6.40
C SER A 186 5.85 20.03 -7.34
N LYS A 187 4.72 20.36 -7.96
CA LYS A 187 4.53 21.61 -8.73
C LYS A 187 4.71 22.85 -7.85
N TYR A 188 4.23 22.82 -6.62
CA TYR A 188 4.25 23.93 -5.66
C TYR A 188 5.32 23.77 -4.59
N PHE A 189 5.71 22.55 -4.26
CA PHE A 189 6.68 22.22 -3.22
C PHE A 189 7.85 21.46 -3.82
N ARG A 190 8.95 22.17 -4.04
CA ARG A 190 10.20 21.57 -4.54
C ARG A 190 11.17 21.44 -3.39
N GLY A 191 11.77 20.27 -3.23
CA GLY A 191 12.89 20.10 -2.32
C GLY A 191 14.09 20.91 -2.80
N ASN A 192 14.79 21.55 -1.88
CA ASN A 192 15.99 22.35 -2.20
C ASN A 192 17.20 21.49 -2.60
N GLY A 193 17.02 20.21 -2.86
CA GLY A 193 18.07 19.32 -3.34
C GLY A 193 19.18 18.98 -2.32
N ASP A 194 19.21 19.65 -1.19
CA ASP A 194 20.31 19.61 -0.22
C ASP A 194 20.11 18.63 0.96
N GLU A 195 18.95 17.99 1.08
CA GLU A 195 18.77 16.93 2.06
C GLU A 195 19.23 15.58 1.46
N GLU A 196 20.49 15.24 1.69
CA GLU A 196 21.03 13.90 1.46
C GLU A 196 20.15 12.86 2.16
N GLY A 197 19.41 12.09 1.40
CA GLY A 197 18.59 10.96 1.88
C GLY A 197 17.14 10.93 1.40
N ALA A 198 16.66 11.91 0.66
CA ALA A 198 15.23 12.12 0.36
C ALA A 198 14.69 11.41 -0.90
N ARG A 199 15.50 10.70 -1.68
CA ARG A 199 15.04 10.04 -2.92
C ARG A 199 14.66 8.58 -2.70
N MET A 200 13.68 8.29 -1.83
CA MET A 200 13.43 6.90 -1.52
C MET A 200 12.04 6.57 -1.03
N SER A 201 11.08 6.79 -1.85
CA SER A 201 9.90 5.94 -1.79
C SER A 201 9.30 5.84 -3.18
N SER A 202 8.94 4.66 -3.54
CA SER A 202 8.11 4.43 -4.71
C SER A 202 6.68 4.28 -4.22
N SER A 203 5.75 5.04 -4.76
CA SER A 203 4.33 4.76 -4.62
C SER A 203 3.85 3.99 -5.83
N GLU A 204 2.99 3.03 -5.60
CA GLU A 204 2.31 2.29 -6.66
C GLU A 204 0.90 2.87 -6.82
N ASP A 205 0.53 3.24 -8.03
CA ASP A 205 -0.77 3.81 -8.31
C ASP A 205 -1.85 2.76 -8.63
N VAL A 206 -3.07 3.20 -8.88
CA VAL A 206 -4.22 2.35 -9.26
C VAL A 206 -4.00 1.52 -10.53
N ASN A 207 -3.00 1.84 -11.35
CA ASN A 207 -2.61 1.10 -12.54
C ASN A 207 -1.43 0.15 -12.28
N GLY A 208 -0.93 0.07 -11.03
CA GLY A 208 0.24 -0.73 -10.68
C GLY A 208 1.57 -0.13 -11.13
N LYS A 209 1.58 1.15 -11.53
CA LYS A 209 2.81 1.86 -11.87
C LYS A 209 3.51 2.37 -10.64
N ILE A 210 4.81 2.12 -10.60
CA ILE A 210 5.69 2.58 -9.54
C ILE A 210 6.28 3.91 -9.97
N SER A 211 5.91 4.98 -9.27
CA SER A 211 6.57 6.29 -9.40
C SER A 211 7.86 6.26 -8.60
N GLY A 212 9.00 6.27 -9.29
CA GLY A 212 10.31 6.36 -8.65
C GLY A 212 10.72 7.81 -8.39
N GLY A 213 11.51 8.03 -7.32
CA GLY A 213 12.17 9.32 -7.09
C GLY A 213 11.25 10.42 -6.55
N GLN A 214 10.39 10.08 -5.58
CA GLN A 214 9.63 11.10 -4.84
C GLN A 214 10.59 11.79 -3.86
N ASP A 215 10.60 13.12 -3.89
CA ASP A 215 11.36 13.90 -2.92
C ASP A 215 10.60 13.92 -1.59
N VAL A 216 11.34 13.92 -0.50
CA VAL A 216 10.81 14.18 0.85
C VAL A 216 11.23 15.58 1.24
N ILE A 217 10.29 16.40 1.63
CA ILE A 217 10.55 17.74 2.13
C ILE A 217 10.12 17.86 3.59
N THR A 218 10.69 18.80 4.33
CA THR A 218 10.22 19.16 5.66
C THR A 218 9.25 20.34 5.53
N ALA A 219 8.01 20.13 5.96
CA ALA A 219 7.04 21.21 6.11
C ALA A 219 7.10 21.73 7.55
N ASP A 220 7.23 23.04 7.74
CA ASP A 220 7.31 23.66 9.07
C ASP A 220 6.04 23.42 9.87
N SER A 221 4.88 23.51 9.20
CA SER A 221 3.59 23.27 9.82
C SER A 221 2.57 22.74 8.82
N PHE A 222 1.64 21.93 9.32
CA PHE A 222 0.42 21.52 8.66
C PHE A 222 -0.75 21.66 9.63
N ASP A 223 -1.89 22.19 9.16
CA ASP A 223 -3.12 22.29 9.95
C ASP A 223 -4.34 21.97 9.07
N PHE A 224 -5.00 20.86 9.39
CA PHE A 224 -6.28 20.49 8.83
C PHE A 224 -7.36 20.63 9.90
N ASN A 225 -7.89 21.86 10.03
CA ASN A 225 -8.95 22.19 10.97
C ASN A 225 -8.65 21.77 12.43
N GLY A 226 -7.43 22.00 12.88
CA GLY A 226 -6.95 21.68 14.22
C GLY A 226 -6.23 20.35 14.35
N ILE A 227 -6.23 19.50 13.32
CA ILE A 227 -5.32 18.36 13.21
C ILE A 227 -3.98 18.91 12.73
N ARG A 228 -2.98 18.97 13.63
CA ARG A 228 -1.76 19.73 13.43
C ARG A 228 -0.52 18.85 13.38
N GLY A 229 0.44 19.29 12.57
CA GLY A 229 1.77 18.74 12.52
C GLY A 229 2.82 19.82 12.36
N ASN A 230 3.93 19.75 13.12
CA ASN A 230 5.03 20.70 13.05
C ASN A 230 6.32 19.97 12.69
N GLY A 231 7.12 20.54 11.78
CA GLY A 231 8.38 19.94 11.33
C GLY A 231 8.17 18.56 10.71
N ILE A 232 7.12 18.39 9.90
CA ILE A 232 6.75 17.08 9.34
C ILE A 232 7.52 16.80 8.05
N LYS A 233 7.98 15.55 7.91
CA LYS A 233 8.54 15.06 6.65
C LYS A 233 7.42 14.56 5.76
N VAL A 234 7.25 15.20 4.61
CA VAL A 234 6.17 14.93 3.66
C VAL A 234 6.75 14.57 2.30
N MET A 235 6.18 13.54 1.69
CA MET A 235 6.54 13.14 0.33
C MET A 235 5.89 14.08 -0.69
N THR A 236 6.60 14.35 -1.77
CA THR A 236 6.06 15.11 -2.90
C THR A 236 5.86 14.20 -4.11
N SER A 237 4.84 14.49 -4.89
CA SER A 237 4.57 13.84 -6.18
C SER A 237 3.99 14.87 -7.16
N ASP A 238 4.17 14.68 -8.46
CA ASP A 238 3.50 15.52 -9.45
C ASP A 238 1.99 15.17 -9.51
N LEU A 239 1.19 16.02 -8.90
CA LEU A 239 -0.26 15.91 -8.84
C LEU A 239 -0.98 16.83 -9.82
N SER A 240 -0.27 17.44 -10.77
CA SER A 240 -0.81 18.44 -11.72
C SER A 240 -1.98 17.89 -12.55
N HIS A 241 -1.98 16.60 -12.85
CA HIS A 241 -3.06 15.93 -13.59
C HIS A 241 -4.38 15.83 -12.80
N LEU A 242 -4.36 16.01 -11.46
CA LEU A 242 -5.57 16.02 -10.63
C LEU A 242 -6.23 17.41 -10.57
N GLU A 243 -5.56 18.46 -11.04
CA GLU A 243 -6.00 19.85 -10.86
C GLU A 243 -7.29 20.20 -11.60
N ASN A 244 -7.55 19.64 -12.77
CA ASN A 244 -8.81 19.77 -13.53
C ASN A 244 -9.60 21.10 -13.34
N GLY A 245 -8.89 22.24 -13.31
CA GLY A 245 -9.45 23.58 -13.11
C GLY A 245 -9.50 24.03 -11.65
N THR A 246 -8.96 23.27 -10.72
CA THR A 246 -8.76 23.65 -9.31
C THR A 246 -7.31 23.32 -8.94
N GLU A 247 -6.56 24.30 -8.46
CA GLU A 247 -5.21 24.06 -7.97
C GLU A 247 -5.26 23.09 -6.78
N VAL A 248 -4.39 22.07 -6.81
CA VAL A 248 -4.30 21.03 -5.79
C VAL A 248 -2.90 21.01 -5.22
N TYR A 249 -2.75 21.42 -3.98
CA TYR A 249 -1.47 21.52 -3.30
C TYR A 249 -1.01 20.21 -2.67
N GLY A 250 -1.92 19.24 -2.50
CA GLY A 250 -1.58 17.93 -1.98
C GLY A 250 -2.78 17.01 -1.82
N LEU A 251 -2.50 15.82 -1.27
CA LEU A 251 -3.47 14.82 -0.88
C LEU A 251 -3.43 14.65 0.64
N ILE A 252 -4.57 14.75 1.31
CA ILE A 252 -4.72 14.39 2.72
C ILE A 252 -5.11 12.91 2.75
N GLY A 253 -4.14 12.07 3.13
CA GLY A 253 -4.31 10.64 3.19
C GLY A 253 -4.76 10.13 4.56
N TYR A 254 -4.86 8.81 4.65
CA TYR A 254 -5.37 8.07 5.81
C TYR A 254 -4.67 8.44 7.13
N ASP A 255 -3.36 8.66 7.15
CA ASP A 255 -2.58 8.94 8.36
C ASP A 255 -3.02 10.20 9.10
N VAL A 256 -3.57 11.20 8.37
CA VAL A 256 -4.05 12.47 8.94
C VAL A 256 -5.35 12.27 9.73
N TYR A 257 -6.28 11.49 9.22
CA TYR A 257 -7.63 11.36 9.79
C TYR A 257 -7.98 9.96 10.31
N LYS A 258 -7.06 8.99 10.30
CA LYS A 258 -7.29 7.59 10.74
C LYS A 258 -7.90 7.41 12.13
N ASP A 259 -7.79 8.42 12.95
CA ASP A 259 -8.30 8.44 14.32
C ASP A 259 -9.70 9.06 14.44
N TYR A 260 -10.34 9.34 13.29
CA TYR A 260 -11.70 9.88 13.19
C TYR A 260 -12.58 8.98 12.34
N ASP A 261 -13.88 9.01 12.61
CA ASP A 261 -14.91 8.52 11.70
C ASP A 261 -15.24 9.65 10.71
N LEU A 262 -15.36 9.33 9.43
CA LEU A 262 -15.58 10.29 8.35
C LEU A 262 -17.04 10.25 7.89
N LEU A 263 -17.81 11.29 8.17
CA LEU A 263 -19.16 11.46 7.64
C LEU A 263 -19.11 12.27 6.33
N PHE A 264 -19.40 11.62 5.23
CA PHE A 264 -19.54 12.22 3.92
C PHE A 264 -20.98 12.70 3.68
N ASP A 265 -21.16 13.99 3.46
CA ASP A 265 -22.43 14.60 3.03
C ASP A 265 -22.21 15.37 1.72
N TYR A 266 -22.21 14.64 0.62
CA TYR A 266 -21.99 15.21 -0.71
C TYR A 266 -23.11 16.18 -1.12
N LYS A 267 -24.35 15.96 -0.64
CA LYS A 267 -25.50 16.82 -0.93
C LYS A 267 -25.31 18.22 -0.33
N HIS A 268 -24.86 18.30 0.90
CA HIS A 268 -24.64 19.57 1.60
C HIS A 268 -23.17 20.05 1.49
N LYS A 269 -22.34 19.30 0.74
CA LYS A 269 -20.94 19.62 0.51
C LYS A 269 -20.15 19.81 1.81
N THR A 270 -20.28 18.85 2.70
CA THR A 270 -19.51 18.79 3.96
C THR A 270 -18.88 17.43 4.18
N LEU A 271 -17.69 17.45 4.77
CA LEU A 271 -17.05 16.31 5.40
C LEU A 271 -17.00 16.58 6.91
N THR A 272 -17.49 15.65 7.71
CA THR A 272 -17.45 15.79 9.17
C THR A 272 -16.57 14.69 9.76
N LEU A 273 -15.55 15.09 10.51
CA LEU A 273 -14.71 14.20 11.28
C LEU A 273 -15.32 14.07 12.67
N ILE A 274 -15.56 12.86 13.11
CA ILE A 274 -16.22 12.56 14.39
C ILE A 274 -15.27 11.73 15.26
N ASP A 275 -15.10 12.08 16.54
CA ASP A 275 -14.41 11.20 17.48
C ASP A 275 -15.14 9.84 17.48
N PRO A 276 -14.45 8.73 17.21
CA PRO A 276 -15.10 7.41 17.13
C PRO A 276 -15.81 6.98 18.41
N ASN A 277 -15.43 7.52 19.57
CA ASN A 277 -16.12 7.26 20.84
C ASN A 277 -17.42 8.06 20.96
N TYR A 278 -17.63 9.05 20.11
CA TYR A 278 -18.81 9.92 20.10
C TYR A 278 -19.80 9.59 18.98
N THR A 279 -19.42 8.78 18.01
CA THR A 279 -20.23 8.50 16.80
C THR A 279 -21.63 7.98 17.12
N GLU A 280 -21.78 7.06 18.08
CA GLU A 280 -23.11 6.57 18.47
C GLU A 280 -23.97 7.68 19.11
N THR A 281 -23.36 8.52 19.96
CA THR A 281 -24.05 9.67 20.56
C THR A 281 -24.47 10.66 19.49
N PHE A 282 -23.58 10.97 18.57
CA PHE A 282 -23.84 11.85 17.43
C PHE A 282 -25.02 11.37 16.59
N LEU A 283 -25.07 10.08 16.25
CA LEU A 283 -26.18 9.48 15.47
C LEU A 283 -27.51 9.60 16.21
N LYS A 284 -27.51 9.39 17.54
CA LYS A 284 -28.71 9.53 18.39
C LYS A 284 -29.17 10.97 18.50
N GLU A 285 -28.27 11.91 18.77
CA GLU A 285 -28.57 13.35 18.89
C GLU A 285 -29.13 13.92 17.57
N CYS A 286 -28.56 13.50 16.43
CA CYS A 286 -29.06 13.86 15.10
C CYS A 286 -30.34 13.11 14.69
N ARG A 287 -30.81 12.15 15.51
CA ARG A 287 -31.97 11.30 15.24
C ARG A 287 -31.89 10.60 13.88
N TYR A 288 -30.68 10.17 13.50
CA TYR A 288 -30.49 9.46 12.24
C TYR A 288 -30.96 8.00 12.35
N GLU A 289 -31.74 7.57 11.36
CA GLU A 289 -31.91 6.14 11.08
C GLU A 289 -30.77 5.69 10.18
N TYR A 290 -30.18 4.54 10.45
CA TYR A 290 -29.02 4.07 9.72
C TYR A 290 -28.97 2.56 9.61
N GLU A 291 -28.12 2.10 8.71
CA GLU A 291 -27.76 0.69 8.53
C GLU A 291 -26.23 0.58 8.62
N GLU A 292 -25.75 -0.36 9.40
CA GLU A 292 -24.32 -0.67 9.55
C GLU A 292 -23.95 -1.85 8.70
N VAL A 293 -22.84 -1.73 7.95
CA VAL A 293 -22.26 -2.82 7.18
C VAL A 293 -20.82 -3.01 7.67
N PRO A 294 -20.48 -4.19 8.23
CA PRO A 294 -19.12 -4.45 8.72
C PRO A 294 -18.14 -4.55 7.56
N PHE A 295 -16.88 -4.19 7.84
CA PHE A 295 -15.77 -4.37 6.94
C PHE A 295 -14.52 -4.86 7.68
N GLU A 296 -13.53 -5.35 6.96
CA GLU A 296 -12.21 -5.69 7.47
C GLU A 296 -11.16 -4.76 6.87
N MET A 297 -10.06 -4.52 7.59
CA MET A 297 -8.94 -3.79 7.00
C MET A 297 -8.10 -4.73 6.14
N SER A 298 -7.71 -4.28 4.95
CA SER A 298 -6.81 -5.04 4.09
C SER A 298 -5.50 -5.36 4.81
N LYS A 299 -5.05 -6.59 4.70
CA LYS A 299 -3.76 -7.04 5.27
C LYS A 299 -2.58 -6.48 4.48
N ALA A 300 -2.75 -6.34 3.18
CA ALA A 300 -1.73 -5.83 2.26
C ALA A 300 -1.70 -4.29 2.26
N MET A 301 -2.86 -3.66 2.09
CA MET A 301 -3.03 -2.20 2.07
C MET A 301 -3.74 -1.73 3.35
N ARG A 302 -3.04 -1.73 4.45
CA ARG A 302 -3.55 -1.56 5.83
C ARG A 302 -4.47 -0.37 6.08
N HIS A 303 -4.56 0.58 5.15
CA HIS A 303 -5.41 1.77 5.19
C HIS A 303 -6.72 1.58 4.42
N ILE A 304 -6.86 0.53 3.60
CA ILE A 304 -8.05 0.26 2.79
C ILE A 304 -9.01 -0.67 3.54
N PRO A 305 -10.24 -0.21 3.86
CA PRO A 305 -11.31 -1.08 4.34
C PRO A 305 -11.84 -1.97 3.22
N LEU A 306 -12.08 -3.24 3.50
CA LEU A 306 -12.61 -4.23 2.56
C LEU A 306 -14.03 -4.63 2.96
N ILE A 307 -14.98 -4.41 2.07
CA ILE A 307 -16.41 -4.66 2.28
C ILE A 307 -16.93 -5.73 1.31
N ASN A 308 -17.84 -6.57 1.80
CA ASN A 308 -18.51 -7.54 0.94
C ASN A 308 -19.62 -6.89 0.13
N ALA A 309 -19.66 -7.17 -1.15
CA ALA A 309 -20.65 -6.68 -2.09
C ALA A 309 -21.15 -7.80 -3.01
N ARG A 310 -22.24 -7.56 -3.73
CA ARG A 310 -22.77 -8.51 -4.72
C ARG A 310 -23.22 -7.80 -5.99
N ILE A 311 -22.89 -8.41 -7.10
CA ILE A 311 -23.46 -8.08 -8.41
C ILE A 311 -24.22 -9.32 -8.85
N ASP A 312 -25.55 -9.23 -8.92
CA ASP A 312 -26.43 -10.38 -9.12
C ASP A 312 -26.16 -11.51 -8.13
N THR A 313 -25.70 -12.67 -8.58
CA THR A 313 -25.32 -13.84 -7.74
C THR A 313 -23.87 -13.82 -7.31
N ALA A 314 -23.04 -13.06 -7.98
CA ALA A 314 -21.59 -13.01 -7.72
C ALA A 314 -21.25 -12.20 -6.47
N SER A 315 -20.42 -12.79 -5.60
CA SER A 315 -19.87 -12.09 -4.43
C SER A 315 -18.53 -11.44 -4.78
N LEU A 316 -18.30 -10.24 -4.25
CA LEU A 316 -17.08 -9.46 -4.42
C LEU A 316 -16.58 -8.95 -3.08
N THR A 317 -15.27 -8.82 -2.96
CA THR A 317 -14.61 -8.04 -1.90
C THR A 317 -14.10 -6.74 -2.48
N LEU A 318 -14.67 -5.61 -2.06
CA LEU A 318 -14.36 -4.29 -2.60
C LEU A 318 -13.69 -3.41 -1.55
N GLY A 319 -12.62 -2.72 -1.94
CA GLY A 319 -12.01 -1.67 -1.12
C GLY A 319 -12.89 -0.41 -1.09
N ILE A 320 -12.86 0.33 0.03
CA ILE A 320 -13.54 1.62 0.15
C ILE A 320 -12.52 2.71 -0.04
N ASP A 321 -12.72 3.56 -1.06
CA ASP A 321 -11.80 4.63 -1.44
C ASP A 321 -12.55 5.90 -1.85
N CYS A 322 -12.53 6.93 -0.98
CA CYS A 322 -13.19 8.20 -1.28
C CYS A 322 -12.47 9.05 -2.35
N GLY A 323 -11.21 8.72 -2.68
CA GLY A 323 -10.46 9.30 -3.80
C GLY A 323 -10.90 8.74 -5.16
N ALA A 324 -11.60 7.61 -5.19
CA ALA A 324 -12.10 7.02 -6.41
C ALA A 324 -13.38 7.71 -6.89
N GLY A 325 -13.30 8.46 -8.01
CA GLY A 325 -14.47 9.13 -8.61
C GLY A 325 -15.50 8.18 -9.23
N ASN A 326 -15.12 6.94 -9.51
CA ASN A 326 -15.96 5.86 -10.04
C ASN A 326 -15.71 4.58 -9.26
N ASN A 327 -16.62 3.61 -9.33
CA ASN A 327 -16.29 2.27 -8.86
C ASN A 327 -15.29 1.61 -9.82
N LEU A 328 -14.47 0.73 -9.29
CA LEU A 328 -13.46 -0.04 -10.03
C LEU A 328 -13.71 -1.52 -9.82
N ILE A 329 -13.64 -2.33 -10.87
CA ILE A 329 -13.68 -3.79 -10.81
C ILE A 329 -12.50 -4.35 -11.61
N ASP A 330 -11.94 -5.48 -11.15
CA ASP A 330 -10.86 -6.17 -11.87
C ASP A 330 -11.31 -6.52 -13.29
N SER A 331 -10.54 -6.10 -14.29
CA SER A 331 -10.81 -6.39 -15.70
C SER A 331 -10.91 -7.89 -16.01
N LYS A 332 -10.32 -8.76 -15.19
CA LYS A 332 -10.49 -10.22 -15.29
C LYS A 332 -11.92 -10.70 -15.13
N ARG A 333 -12.78 -9.85 -14.55
CA ARG A 333 -14.21 -10.14 -14.37
C ARG A 333 -15.10 -9.47 -15.43
N TRP A 334 -14.51 -8.95 -16.49
CA TRP A 334 -15.23 -8.29 -17.58
C TRP A 334 -16.32 -9.17 -18.18
N ASP A 335 -15.96 -10.36 -18.62
CA ASP A 335 -16.87 -11.31 -19.31
C ASP A 335 -18.06 -11.71 -18.39
N GLU A 336 -17.86 -11.72 -17.07
CA GLU A 336 -18.89 -12.04 -16.10
C GLU A 336 -19.94 -10.91 -15.96
N PHE A 337 -19.52 -9.66 -16.13
CA PHE A 337 -20.37 -8.50 -15.83
C PHE A 337 -20.74 -7.64 -17.02
N GLU A 338 -20.17 -7.86 -18.20
CA GLU A 338 -20.44 -7.04 -19.40
C GLU A 338 -21.95 -6.94 -19.70
N SER A 339 -22.68 -8.06 -19.65
CA SER A 339 -24.13 -8.10 -19.88
C SER A 339 -24.98 -7.32 -18.86
N MET A 340 -24.39 -6.98 -17.72
CA MET A 340 -25.01 -6.20 -16.65
C MET A 340 -24.72 -4.72 -16.74
N LEU A 341 -23.96 -4.31 -17.77
CA LEU A 341 -23.59 -2.92 -18.02
C LEU A 341 -24.48 -2.28 -19.09
N SER A 342 -24.66 -0.99 -18.97
CA SER A 342 -25.22 -0.15 -20.02
C SER A 342 -24.25 1.01 -20.31
N ARG A 343 -24.36 1.61 -21.51
CA ARG A 343 -23.53 2.76 -21.94
C ARG A 343 -22.03 2.45 -21.88
N VAL A 344 -21.67 1.23 -22.29
CA VAL A 344 -20.26 0.80 -22.31
C VAL A 344 -19.47 1.65 -23.30
N LYS A 345 -18.27 2.08 -22.88
CA LYS A 345 -17.29 2.79 -23.70
C LYS A 345 -15.88 2.49 -23.23
N THR A 346 -14.91 2.73 -24.07
CA THR A 346 -13.49 2.71 -23.73
C THR A 346 -13.02 4.12 -23.41
N THR A 347 -12.15 4.27 -22.41
CA THR A 347 -11.56 5.54 -21.99
C THR A 347 -10.18 5.30 -21.36
N LYS A 348 -9.47 6.37 -21.03
CA LYS A 348 -8.20 6.29 -20.29
C LYS A 348 -8.43 6.51 -18.80
N LEU A 349 -7.87 5.62 -17.96
CA LEU A 349 -7.79 5.77 -16.50
C LEU A 349 -6.39 6.24 -16.12
N ARG A 350 -6.32 7.35 -15.38
CA ARG A 350 -5.07 7.86 -14.79
C ARG A 350 -5.10 7.63 -13.29
N GLY A 351 -3.96 7.17 -12.75
CA GLY A 351 -3.72 7.07 -11.31
C GLY A 351 -3.08 8.34 -10.75
N ILE A 352 -2.44 8.21 -9.59
CA ILE A 352 -1.61 9.28 -8.98
C ILE A 352 -0.37 9.60 -9.83
N SER A 353 0.14 8.64 -10.61
CA SER A 353 1.24 8.88 -11.55
C SER A 353 0.80 9.76 -12.71
N ASN A 354 1.59 10.79 -13.03
CA ASN A 354 1.35 11.66 -14.17
C ASN A 354 1.78 10.98 -15.48
N ASP A 355 1.03 9.96 -15.89
CA ASP A 355 1.29 9.19 -17.11
C ASP A 355 0.13 9.29 -18.13
N GLU A 356 0.29 8.64 -19.29
CA GLU A 356 -0.75 8.62 -20.34
C GLU A 356 -2.03 7.89 -19.91
N GLY A 357 -2.02 7.18 -18.77
CA GLY A 357 -3.11 6.33 -18.29
C GLY A 357 -3.25 5.01 -19.05
N SER A 358 -3.99 4.08 -18.47
CA SER A 358 -4.33 2.79 -19.07
C SER A 358 -5.67 2.86 -19.78
N GLU A 359 -5.79 2.20 -20.94
CA GLU A 359 -7.08 2.03 -21.62
C GLU A 359 -7.96 1.07 -20.81
N VAL A 360 -9.20 1.48 -20.54
CA VAL A 360 -10.13 0.76 -19.67
C VAL A 360 -11.54 0.79 -20.23
N HIS A 361 -12.33 -0.24 -19.91
CA HIS A 361 -13.76 -0.25 -20.17
C HIS A 361 -14.52 0.43 -19.04
N VAL A 362 -15.51 1.23 -19.40
CA VAL A 362 -16.39 1.92 -18.45
C VAL A 362 -17.83 1.71 -18.85
N GLY A 363 -18.69 1.40 -17.88
CA GLY A 363 -20.12 1.26 -18.12
C GLY A 363 -20.95 1.61 -16.87
N LYS A 364 -22.25 1.73 -17.03
CA LYS A 364 -23.18 1.87 -15.92
C LYS A 364 -23.67 0.50 -15.47
N LEU A 365 -23.24 0.06 -14.30
CA LEU A 365 -23.62 -1.20 -13.70
C LEU A 365 -25.10 -1.16 -13.27
N LYS A 366 -25.88 -2.14 -13.68
CA LYS A 366 -27.33 -2.25 -13.38
C LYS A 366 -27.61 -2.15 -11.89
N SER A 367 -26.88 -2.93 -11.08
CA SER A 367 -27.05 -2.94 -9.63
C SER A 367 -25.79 -3.48 -8.93
N LEU A 368 -25.42 -2.85 -7.82
CA LEU A 368 -24.43 -3.28 -6.86
C LEU A 368 -25.10 -3.33 -5.49
N LYS A 369 -25.03 -4.44 -4.78
CA LYS A 369 -25.60 -4.61 -3.45
C LYS A 369 -24.51 -4.62 -2.39
N ILE A 370 -24.67 -3.79 -1.35
CA ILE A 370 -23.78 -3.71 -0.19
C ILE A 370 -24.66 -3.69 1.05
N GLY A 371 -24.53 -4.70 1.93
CA GLY A 371 -25.50 -4.91 3.02
C GLY A 371 -26.93 -5.06 2.49
N GLY A 372 -27.88 -4.35 3.08
CA GLY A 372 -29.26 -4.26 2.61
C GLY A 372 -29.51 -3.26 1.49
N LYS A 373 -28.49 -2.45 1.10
CA LYS A 373 -28.64 -1.39 0.09
C LYS A 373 -28.34 -1.87 -1.32
N THR A 374 -29.11 -1.35 -2.29
CA THR A 374 -28.87 -1.60 -3.72
C THR A 374 -28.58 -0.28 -4.42
N PHE A 375 -27.40 -0.15 -4.97
CA PHE A 375 -26.93 0.99 -5.76
C PHE A 375 -27.16 0.67 -7.24
N ARG A 376 -27.93 1.51 -7.93
CA ARG A 376 -28.31 1.29 -9.33
C ARG A 376 -27.61 2.28 -10.24
N HIS A 377 -27.26 1.81 -11.46
CA HIS A 377 -26.67 2.62 -12.52
C HIS A 377 -25.39 3.36 -12.08
N THR A 378 -24.58 2.69 -11.27
CA THR A 378 -23.27 3.22 -10.82
C THR A 378 -22.26 3.13 -11.95
N GLN A 379 -21.55 4.22 -12.19
CA GLN A 379 -20.44 4.20 -13.16
C GLN A 379 -19.31 3.35 -12.63
N THR A 380 -18.93 2.36 -13.41
CA THR A 380 -17.95 1.35 -13.02
C THR A 380 -16.90 1.22 -14.11
N VAL A 381 -15.65 1.27 -13.69
CA VAL A 381 -14.45 1.10 -14.53
C VAL A 381 -13.93 -0.32 -14.36
N PHE A 382 -13.52 -0.95 -15.44
CA PHE A 382 -12.84 -2.25 -15.43
C PHE A 382 -11.38 -2.06 -15.78
N ASN A 383 -10.49 -2.29 -14.79
CA ASN A 383 -9.05 -2.14 -14.95
C ASN A 383 -8.31 -3.34 -14.36
N ASN A 384 -7.12 -3.60 -14.84
CA ASN A 384 -6.25 -4.63 -14.27
C ASN A 384 -5.72 -4.18 -12.90
N ILE A 385 -6.19 -4.83 -11.84
CA ILE A 385 -5.79 -4.59 -10.45
C ILE A 385 -5.00 -5.75 -9.85
N SER A 386 -4.31 -6.55 -10.68
CA SER A 386 -3.53 -7.71 -10.21
C SER A 386 -2.48 -7.33 -9.16
N HIS A 387 -1.99 -6.10 -9.17
CA HIS A 387 -1.06 -5.57 -8.17
C HIS A 387 -1.67 -5.47 -6.77
N PHE A 388 -2.99 -5.27 -6.61
CA PHE A 388 -3.67 -5.34 -5.30
C PHE A 388 -3.69 -6.75 -4.73
N ASN A 389 -3.61 -7.77 -5.59
CA ASN A 389 -3.74 -9.19 -5.27
C ASN A 389 -2.40 -9.94 -5.27
N ARG A 390 -1.27 -9.26 -5.04
CA ARG A 390 0.04 -9.91 -4.90
C ARG A 390 0.11 -10.80 -3.67
N ASN A 391 -0.60 -10.44 -2.60
CA ASN A 391 -0.76 -11.31 -1.43
C ASN A 391 -1.88 -12.33 -1.72
N LYS A 392 -1.52 -13.62 -1.78
CA LYS A 392 -2.48 -14.71 -2.07
C LYS A 392 -3.50 -14.96 -0.96
N ASP A 393 -3.26 -14.43 0.25
CA ASP A 393 -4.14 -14.61 1.41
C ASP A 393 -5.31 -13.62 1.44
N GLU A 394 -5.35 -12.69 0.48
CA GLU A 394 -6.38 -11.66 0.37
C GLU A 394 -6.74 -11.45 -1.10
N ARG A 395 -8.04 -11.41 -1.39
CA ARG A 395 -8.53 -11.08 -2.72
C ARG A 395 -9.33 -9.80 -2.67
N ILE A 396 -8.96 -8.87 -3.55
CA ILE A 396 -9.66 -7.61 -3.78
C ILE A 396 -10.19 -7.65 -5.22
N ASP A 397 -11.50 -7.58 -5.38
CA ASP A 397 -12.16 -7.61 -6.69
C ASP A 397 -12.35 -6.22 -7.30
N GLY A 398 -12.12 -5.15 -6.51
CA GLY A 398 -12.28 -3.77 -6.97
C GLY A 398 -12.32 -2.77 -5.83
N LEU A 399 -12.77 -1.54 -6.17
CA LEU A 399 -12.96 -0.43 -5.23
C LEU A 399 -14.36 0.17 -5.40
N ILE A 400 -14.93 0.68 -4.31
CA ILE A 400 -16.08 1.58 -4.32
C ILE A 400 -15.66 2.97 -3.89
N GLY A 401 -16.22 3.99 -4.53
CA GLY A 401 -15.92 5.37 -4.24
C GLY A 401 -17.14 6.27 -4.31
N TYR A 402 -17.01 7.42 -4.96
CA TYR A 402 -18.04 8.42 -5.11
C TYR A 402 -19.41 7.86 -5.53
N GLU A 403 -19.45 6.92 -6.47
CA GLU A 403 -20.69 6.35 -7.01
C GLU A 403 -21.56 5.63 -5.96
N VAL A 404 -20.96 5.22 -4.84
CA VAL A 404 -21.65 4.64 -3.68
C VAL A 404 -21.76 5.65 -2.56
N LEU A 405 -20.66 6.30 -2.18
CA LEU A 405 -20.59 7.19 -1.02
C LEU A 405 -21.45 8.44 -1.16
N SER A 406 -21.69 8.92 -2.40
CA SER A 406 -22.47 10.14 -2.66
C SER A 406 -23.99 9.92 -2.69
N ARG A 407 -24.47 8.67 -2.69
CA ARG A 407 -25.90 8.38 -2.81
C ARG A 407 -26.72 8.74 -1.58
N GLN A 408 -26.05 8.82 -0.45
CA GLN A 408 -26.64 9.21 0.84
C GLN A 408 -25.53 9.64 1.80
N LYS A 409 -25.89 10.20 2.95
CA LYS A 409 -24.90 10.43 4.01
C LYS A 409 -24.28 9.10 4.43
N THR A 410 -22.98 9.04 4.49
CA THR A 410 -22.26 7.79 4.78
C THR A 410 -21.15 8.06 5.79
N ILE A 411 -21.08 7.25 6.85
CA ILE A 411 -19.95 7.31 7.80
C ILE A 411 -19.03 6.13 7.55
N LEU A 412 -17.74 6.43 7.34
CA LEU A 412 -16.67 5.44 7.32
C LEU A 412 -15.99 5.43 8.70
N SER A 413 -16.27 4.40 9.50
CA SER A 413 -15.73 4.25 10.84
C SER A 413 -14.59 3.23 10.86
N TYR A 414 -13.35 3.71 10.84
CA TYR A 414 -12.15 2.85 10.83
C TYR A 414 -11.99 2.08 12.14
N LYS A 415 -12.19 2.75 13.27
CA LYS A 415 -12.02 2.16 14.60
C LYS A 415 -13.04 1.05 14.86
N ASN A 416 -14.30 1.29 14.47
CA ASN A 416 -15.39 0.34 14.69
C ASN A 416 -15.58 -0.63 13.52
N LYS A 417 -14.78 -0.49 12.45
CA LYS A 417 -14.81 -1.30 11.22
C LYS A 417 -16.20 -1.42 10.60
N LYS A 418 -16.84 -0.28 10.42
CA LYS A 418 -18.21 -0.21 9.90
C LYS A 418 -18.33 0.89 8.86
N LEU A 419 -19.05 0.59 7.78
CA LEU A 419 -19.61 1.57 6.86
C LEU A 419 -21.09 1.77 7.26
N ILE A 420 -21.46 3.01 7.61
CA ILE A 420 -22.79 3.35 8.12
C ILE A 420 -23.50 4.18 7.08
N PHE A 421 -24.60 3.65 6.58
CA PHE A 421 -25.49 4.32 5.63
C PHE A 421 -26.63 5.00 6.38
N ILE A 422 -26.68 6.33 6.42
CA ILE A 422 -27.73 7.13 7.02
C ILE A 422 -28.92 7.19 6.03
N LYS A 423 -30.12 6.91 6.54
CA LYS A 423 -31.37 6.90 5.75
C LYS A 423 -31.95 8.30 5.55
#